data_d74b40273fc1e29b77b5ac0b9770e01f
#
_entry.id   d74b40273fc1e29b77b5ac0b9770e01f
#
_cell.length_a   1.000
_cell.length_b   1.000
_cell.length_c   1.000
_cell.angle_alpha   90.00
_cell.angle_beta   90.00
_cell.angle_gamma   90.00
#
_symmetry.space_group_name_H-M   'P 1'
#
loop_
_entity.id
_entity.type
_entity.pdbx_description
1 polymer ?
#
loop_
_entity_poly.entity_id
_entity_poly.type
_entity_poly.pdbx_seq_one_letter_code
_entity_poly.pdbx_strand_id
1 'polypeptide(L)'
;DYNVRCYYRDGKWGEIEVSQSPTIDLNIAASALQYGQEIFEGLKAFRRKDGKVSVFRMEANARRIHDSAEGLCMVPVPEELFCKMVEMAVKLNKRFIPPYGTGASLYIRPLEIGITPSIGVRTATEYVFIVMVSPVGSYFKGGFTTNNICILREYDRVAPKGMGRFKTGGNYAAGMKSGQHAHDLGYASVLFLDPKEKKYLDECGPANFFAIKDGVYITPASESILPSVTNNSIMQLCRDSGIKVEERHITVDELSDVQEAGACGVKYVISADGKPGPVSTELYHKLRRIQLGEEEDVHGWNTMIDGI
;
A
#
# COMPACT_ATOMS: atom_id res chain seq x y z
N ASP A 1 -16.61 13.64 3.96
CA ASP A 1 -17.70 14.01 4.88
C ASP A 1 -17.96 12.94 5.92
N TYR A 2 -17.93 11.66 5.51
CA TYR A 2 -18.27 10.55 6.38
C TYR A 2 -17.08 9.60 6.54
N ASN A 3 -16.93 9.07 7.75
CA ASN A 3 -16.14 7.88 8.01
C ASN A 3 -17.06 6.79 8.59
N VAL A 4 -16.61 5.56 8.49
CA VAL A 4 -17.35 4.38 8.94
C VAL A 4 -16.53 3.72 10.03
N ARG A 5 -17.14 3.37 11.15
CA ARG A 5 -16.48 2.82 12.35
C ARG A 5 -17.13 1.52 12.79
N CYS A 6 -16.36 0.63 13.34
CA CYS A 6 -16.85 -0.55 14.03
C CYS A 6 -15.92 -0.86 15.21
N TYR A 7 -16.49 -1.13 16.38
CA TYR A 7 -15.74 -1.42 17.59
C TYR A 7 -15.73 -2.92 17.87
N TYR A 8 -14.57 -3.43 18.28
CA TYR A 8 -14.46 -4.75 18.88
C TYR A 8 -14.43 -4.61 20.39
N ARG A 9 -15.45 -5.16 21.04
CA ARG A 9 -15.60 -5.17 22.50
C ARG A 9 -16.30 -6.45 22.94
N ASP A 10 -16.06 -6.90 24.15
CA ASP A 10 -16.69 -8.09 24.72
C ASP A 10 -16.57 -9.34 23.81
N GLY A 11 -15.40 -9.48 23.14
CA GLY A 11 -15.08 -10.63 22.30
C GLY A 11 -15.74 -10.64 20.94
N LYS A 12 -16.33 -9.55 20.46
CA LYS A 12 -17.02 -9.47 19.15
C LYS A 12 -16.94 -8.09 18.51
N TRP A 13 -16.99 -8.06 17.19
CA TRP A 13 -17.24 -6.86 16.39
C TRP A 13 -18.71 -6.43 16.56
N GLY A 14 -18.93 -5.14 16.81
CA GLY A 14 -20.25 -4.55 17.00
C GLY A 14 -20.93 -4.12 15.71
N GLU A 15 -21.90 -3.20 15.82
CA GLU A 15 -22.58 -2.61 14.69
C GLU A 15 -21.71 -1.58 13.97
N ILE A 16 -21.96 -1.41 12.67
CA ILE A 16 -21.29 -0.39 11.86
C ILE A 16 -21.89 0.97 12.15
N GLU A 17 -21.06 1.91 12.55
CA GLU A 17 -21.42 3.30 12.83
C GLU A 17 -20.97 4.22 11.68
N VAL A 18 -21.82 5.16 11.29
CA VAL A 18 -21.49 6.23 10.34
C VAL A 18 -21.29 7.53 11.10
N SER A 19 -20.17 8.20 10.89
CA SER A 19 -19.85 9.44 11.58
C SER A 19 -19.38 10.53 10.63
N GLN A 20 -19.76 11.77 10.90
CA GLN A 20 -19.21 12.99 10.25
C GLN A 20 -18.08 13.62 11.07
N SER A 21 -17.87 13.17 12.31
CA SER A 21 -16.79 13.67 13.14
C SER A 21 -15.43 13.21 12.59
N PRO A 22 -14.47 14.10 12.37
CA PRO A 22 -13.11 13.74 11.99
C PRO A 22 -12.28 13.24 13.18
N THR A 23 -12.83 13.24 14.38
CA THR A 23 -12.16 12.87 15.63
C THR A 23 -12.78 11.62 16.25
N ILE A 24 -11.99 10.91 17.05
CA ILE A 24 -12.43 9.85 17.94
C ILE A 24 -11.98 10.19 19.36
N ASP A 25 -12.81 9.86 20.36
CA ASP A 25 -12.40 9.92 21.76
C ASP A 25 -11.53 8.70 22.06
N LEU A 26 -10.32 8.95 22.50
CA LEU A 26 -9.35 7.90 22.79
C LEU A 26 -8.72 8.15 24.17
N ASN A 27 -8.72 7.12 25.02
CA ASN A 27 -8.02 7.21 26.30
C ASN A 27 -6.52 7.44 26.05
N ILE A 28 -5.90 8.36 26.80
CA ILE A 28 -4.46 8.66 26.66
C ILE A 28 -3.57 7.45 26.91
N ALA A 29 -4.03 6.45 27.64
CA ALA A 29 -3.34 5.18 27.86
C ALA A 29 -3.68 4.10 26.83
N ALA A 30 -4.38 4.42 25.74
CA ALA A 30 -4.69 3.45 24.68
C ALA A 30 -3.41 2.82 24.11
N SER A 31 -3.44 1.51 23.85
CA SER A 31 -2.27 0.75 23.38
C SER A 31 -1.73 1.28 22.04
N ALA A 32 -2.58 1.81 21.17
CA ALA A 32 -2.15 2.46 19.95
C ALA A 32 -1.28 3.70 20.21
N LEU A 33 -1.66 4.54 21.17
CA LEU A 33 -0.91 5.75 21.53
C LEU A 33 0.38 5.45 22.27
N GLN A 34 0.36 4.44 23.16
CA GLN A 34 1.51 4.12 24.00
C GLN A 34 2.54 3.23 23.31
N TYR A 35 2.09 2.29 22.48
CA TYR A 35 2.93 1.23 21.93
C TYR A 35 2.77 1.03 20.43
N GLY A 36 2.03 1.90 19.73
CA GLY A 36 1.86 1.83 18.30
C GLY A 36 1.12 0.56 17.81
N GLN A 37 0.24 -0.02 18.64
CA GLN A 37 -0.55 -1.18 18.23
C GLN A 37 -1.65 -0.74 17.26
N GLU A 38 -1.26 -0.57 16.01
CA GLU A 38 -2.09 -0.13 14.90
C GLU A 38 -1.66 -0.73 13.58
N ILE A 39 -2.62 -0.96 12.70
CA ILE A 39 -2.41 -1.42 11.32
C ILE A 39 -3.33 -0.66 10.39
N PHE A 40 -2.93 -0.53 9.13
CA PHE A 40 -3.73 0.20 8.16
C PHE A 40 -3.63 -0.40 6.77
N GLU A 41 -4.56 0.02 5.91
CA GLU A 41 -4.55 -0.30 4.50
C GLU A 41 -4.66 0.95 3.62
N GLY A 42 -4.39 0.75 2.33
CA GLY A 42 -4.54 1.79 1.34
C GLY A 42 -5.00 1.19 0.02
N LEU A 43 -6.19 1.51 -0.40
CA LEU A 43 -6.77 1.09 -1.67
C LEU A 43 -7.44 2.29 -2.36
N LYS A 44 -7.91 2.08 -3.59
CA LYS A 44 -8.46 3.17 -4.40
C LYS A 44 -9.74 2.76 -5.08
N ALA A 45 -10.72 3.68 -5.06
CA ALA A 45 -11.88 3.61 -5.94
C ALA A 45 -11.66 4.50 -7.16
N PHE A 46 -12.11 4.00 -8.31
CA PHE A 46 -11.99 4.67 -9.60
C PHE A 46 -13.35 4.87 -10.25
N ARG A 47 -13.56 6.07 -10.85
CA ARG A 47 -14.61 6.27 -11.84
C ARG A 47 -14.14 5.65 -13.14
N ARG A 48 -14.88 4.66 -13.63
CA ARG A 48 -14.55 3.91 -14.84
C ARG A 48 -15.04 4.63 -16.09
N LYS A 49 -14.59 4.21 -17.27
CA LYS A 49 -15.01 4.72 -18.58
C LYS A 49 -16.52 4.60 -18.80
N ASP A 50 -17.14 3.54 -18.27
CA ASP A 50 -18.58 3.30 -18.34
C ASP A 50 -19.40 4.10 -17.31
N GLY A 51 -18.77 4.99 -16.55
CA GLY A 51 -19.38 5.81 -15.52
C GLY A 51 -19.58 5.10 -14.18
N LYS A 52 -19.41 3.79 -14.09
CA LYS A 52 -19.52 3.03 -12.85
C LYS A 52 -18.32 3.28 -11.94
N VAL A 53 -18.39 2.82 -10.72
CA VAL A 53 -17.30 2.89 -9.74
C VAL A 53 -16.86 1.50 -9.34
N SER A 54 -15.56 1.30 -9.26
CA SER A 54 -14.98 0.06 -8.73
C SER A 54 -13.88 0.34 -7.74
N VAL A 55 -13.68 -0.58 -6.79
CA VAL A 55 -12.52 -0.65 -5.91
C VAL A 55 -11.60 -1.74 -6.42
N PHE A 56 -10.32 -1.43 -6.60
CA PHE A 56 -9.34 -2.36 -7.14
C PHE A 56 -8.78 -3.29 -6.06
N ARG A 57 -8.92 -4.61 -6.24
CA ARG A 57 -8.38 -5.71 -5.40
C ARG A 57 -8.73 -5.58 -3.90
N MET A 58 -9.97 -5.26 -3.60
CA MET A 58 -10.45 -5.02 -2.24
C MET A 58 -10.20 -6.23 -1.32
N GLU A 59 -10.46 -7.44 -1.80
CA GLU A 59 -10.28 -8.69 -1.05
C GLU A 59 -8.80 -8.98 -0.75
N ALA A 60 -7.89 -8.61 -1.64
CA ALA A 60 -6.45 -8.74 -1.39
C ALA A 60 -5.98 -7.82 -0.26
N ASN A 61 -6.56 -6.61 -0.16
CA ASN A 61 -6.30 -5.70 0.95
C ASN A 61 -6.96 -6.22 2.25
N ALA A 62 -8.17 -6.81 2.18
CA ALA A 62 -8.83 -7.43 3.32
C ALA A 62 -7.97 -8.57 3.93
N ARG A 63 -7.42 -9.44 3.08
CA ARG A 63 -6.50 -10.49 3.54
C ARG A 63 -5.22 -9.93 4.12
N ARG A 64 -4.63 -8.90 3.52
CA ARG A 64 -3.37 -8.32 4.01
C ARG A 64 -3.51 -7.58 5.34
N ILE A 65 -4.65 -6.91 5.61
CA ILE A 65 -4.88 -6.32 6.94
C ILE A 65 -5.09 -7.42 7.98
N HIS A 66 -5.72 -8.53 7.61
CA HIS A 66 -5.85 -9.72 8.46
C HIS A 66 -4.45 -10.25 8.86
N ASP A 67 -3.56 -10.49 7.88
CA ASP A 67 -2.18 -10.92 8.14
C ASP A 67 -1.43 -9.92 9.05
N SER A 68 -1.67 -8.61 8.84
CA SER A 68 -1.06 -7.57 9.67
C SER A 68 -1.59 -7.60 11.10
N ALA A 69 -2.89 -7.86 11.30
CA ALA A 69 -3.49 -7.99 12.62
C ALA A 69 -2.89 -9.18 13.38
N GLU A 70 -2.79 -10.35 12.74
CA GLU A 70 -2.16 -11.52 13.33
C GLU A 70 -0.70 -11.23 13.72
N GLY A 71 0.05 -10.53 12.86
CA GLY A 71 1.44 -10.16 13.11
C GLY A 71 1.65 -9.24 14.32
N LEU A 72 0.65 -8.42 14.67
CA LEU A 72 0.66 -7.55 15.85
C LEU A 72 -0.17 -8.12 17.02
N CYS A 73 -0.57 -9.38 16.97
CA CYS A 73 -1.44 -10.01 17.95
C CYS A 73 -2.75 -9.21 18.18
N MET A 74 -3.28 -8.59 17.14
CA MET A 74 -4.58 -7.91 17.16
C MET A 74 -5.68 -8.89 16.73
N VAL A 75 -6.93 -8.56 17.02
CA VAL A 75 -8.07 -9.35 16.56
C VAL A 75 -8.39 -8.97 15.13
N PRO A 76 -8.24 -9.88 14.13
CA PRO A 76 -8.46 -9.53 12.74
C PRO A 76 -9.87 -9.04 12.44
N VAL A 77 -9.99 -8.04 11.58
CA VAL A 77 -11.27 -7.62 11.01
C VAL A 77 -11.72 -8.70 10.02
N PRO A 78 -12.93 -9.29 10.13
CA PRO A 78 -13.45 -10.23 9.15
C PRO A 78 -13.47 -9.64 7.74
N GLU A 79 -13.10 -10.42 6.71
CA GLU A 79 -13.06 -9.95 5.31
C GLU A 79 -14.40 -9.33 4.87
N GLU A 80 -15.52 -9.96 5.21
CA GLU A 80 -16.85 -9.46 4.89
C GLU A 80 -17.13 -8.08 5.54
N LEU A 81 -16.73 -7.90 6.80
CA LEU A 81 -16.89 -6.64 7.51
C LEU A 81 -16.01 -5.56 6.88
N PHE A 82 -14.74 -5.89 6.56
CA PHE A 82 -13.84 -4.99 5.86
C PHE A 82 -14.44 -4.51 4.53
N CYS A 83 -14.86 -5.43 3.68
CA CYS A 83 -15.44 -5.12 2.37
C CYS A 83 -16.70 -4.27 2.50
N LYS A 84 -17.62 -4.64 3.39
CA LYS A 84 -18.86 -3.89 3.65
C LYS A 84 -18.58 -2.46 4.10
N MET A 85 -17.62 -2.25 5.01
CA MET A 85 -17.26 -0.91 5.50
C MET A 85 -16.56 -0.08 4.41
N VAL A 86 -15.72 -0.68 3.58
CA VAL A 86 -15.09 -0.02 2.42
C VAL A 86 -16.16 0.43 1.42
N GLU A 87 -17.09 -0.44 1.03
CA GLU A 87 -18.19 -0.10 0.13
C GLU A 87 -19.04 1.03 0.69
N MET A 88 -19.41 0.95 1.97
CA MET A 88 -20.21 1.97 2.64
C MET A 88 -19.49 3.32 2.66
N ALA A 89 -18.19 3.35 2.97
CA ALA A 89 -17.40 4.58 2.97
C ALA A 89 -17.34 5.22 1.57
N VAL A 90 -17.20 4.41 0.50
CA VAL A 90 -17.22 4.91 -0.89
C VAL A 90 -18.59 5.45 -1.25
N LYS A 91 -19.67 4.72 -0.95
CA LYS A 91 -21.06 5.13 -1.26
C LYS A 91 -21.44 6.44 -0.57
N LEU A 92 -21.14 6.57 0.71
CA LEU A 92 -21.46 7.78 1.50
C LEU A 92 -20.69 9.02 1.01
N ASN A 93 -19.54 8.81 0.40
CA ASN A 93 -18.67 9.88 -0.08
C ASN A 93 -18.59 9.97 -1.61
N LYS A 94 -19.57 9.43 -2.33
CA LYS A 94 -19.58 9.33 -3.80
C LYS A 94 -19.32 10.64 -4.53
N ARG A 95 -19.70 11.79 -3.95
CA ARG A 95 -19.46 13.12 -4.52
C ARG A 95 -17.97 13.50 -4.65
N PHE A 96 -17.11 12.83 -3.88
CA PHE A 96 -15.66 13.06 -3.90
C PHE A 96 -14.91 12.10 -4.84
N ILE A 97 -15.59 11.17 -5.50
CA ILE A 97 -14.95 10.28 -6.47
C ILE A 97 -14.60 11.12 -7.69
N PRO A 98 -13.29 11.28 -8.00
CA PRO A 98 -12.88 12.10 -9.13
C PRO A 98 -13.45 11.58 -10.46
N PRO A 99 -13.75 12.48 -11.43
CA PRO A 99 -14.23 12.09 -12.75
C PRO A 99 -13.24 11.20 -13.49
N TYR A 100 -13.76 10.32 -14.37
CA TYR A 100 -12.95 9.58 -15.32
C TYR A 100 -12.10 10.52 -16.19
N GLY A 101 -10.90 10.10 -16.57
CA GLY A 101 -9.97 10.87 -17.40
C GLY A 101 -9.10 11.89 -16.67
N THR A 102 -9.34 12.17 -15.39
CA THR A 102 -8.54 13.13 -14.60
C THR A 102 -7.23 12.56 -14.06
N GLY A 103 -7.02 11.24 -14.16
CA GLY A 103 -5.88 10.55 -13.52
C GLY A 103 -5.98 10.43 -12.00
N ALA A 104 -6.97 11.09 -11.39
CA ALA A 104 -7.24 11.08 -9.95
C ALA A 104 -8.05 9.84 -9.52
N SER A 105 -8.16 9.63 -8.23
CA SER A 105 -8.91 8.52 -7.62
C SER A 105 -9.39 8.90 -6.22
N LEU A 106 -10.36 8.16 -5.69
CA LEU A 106 -10.70 8.24 -4.28
C LEU A 106 -9.82 7.26 -3.49
N TYR A 107 -8.91 7.78 -2.68
CA TYR A 107 -8.10 6.97 -1.77
C TYR A 107 -8.94 6.55 -0.57
N ILE A 108 -8.82 5.29 -0.19
CA ILE A 108 -9.54 4.69 0.94
C ILE A 108 -8.50 4.27 1.96
N ARG A 109 -8.68 4.67 3.22
CA ARG A 109 -7.81 4.37 4.36
C ARG A 109 -8.59 3.58 5.41
N PRO A 110 -8.56 2.25 5.37
CA PRO A 110 -8.87 1.40 6.52
C PRO A 110 -7.76 1.52 7.56
N LEU A 111 -8.15 1.61 8.84
CA LEU A 111 -7.25 1.75 9.98
C LEU A 111 -7.85 0.96 11.14
N GLU A 112 -7.08 0.07 11.74
CA GLU A 112 -7.43 -0.61 12.98
C GLU A 112 -6.44 -0.23 14.07
N ILE A 113 -6.95 0.17 15.23
CA ILE A 113 -6.15 0.58 16.40
C ILE A 113 -6.62 -0.09 17.68
N GLY A 114 -5.68 -0.47 18.53
CA GLY A 114 -5.93 -0.94 19.89
C GLY A 114 -6.30 0.22 20.80
N ILE A 115 -7.47 0.17 21.43
CA ILE A 115 -8.00 1.25 22.26
C ILE A 115 -8.03 0.93 23.75
N THR A 116 -7.64 -0.26 24.16
CA THR A 116 -7.58 -0.68 25.56
C THR A 116 -6.65 0.21 26.37
N PRO A 117 -7.11 0.83 27.45
CA PRO A 117 -6.23 1.59 28.34
C PRO A 117 -5.24 0.68 29.08
N SER A 118 -3.95 0.85 28.81
CA SER A 118 -2.89 0.10 29.48
C SER A 118 -1.53 0.79 29.36
N ILE A 119 -0.82 0.95 30.46
CA ILE A 119 0.58 1.37 30.47
C ILE A 119 1.53 0.15 30.44
N GLY A 120 1.03 -1.05 30.73
CA GLY A 120 1.80 -2.29 30.57
C GLY A 120 1.81 -2.74 29.11
N VAL A 121 2.97 -3.19 28.61
CA VAL A 121 3.11 -3.75 27.24
C VAL A 121 2.34 -5.07 27.17
N ARG A 122 1.18 -5.03 26.54
CA ARG A 122 0.31 -6.20 26.31
C ARG A 122 -0.60 -5.94 25.12
N THR A 123 -1.14 -6.98 24.53
CA THR A 123 -2.14 -6.87 23.45
C THR A 123 -3.41 -6.19 23.97
N ALA A 124 -4.01 -5.35 23.14
CA ALA A 124 -5.31 -4.79 23.42
C ALA A 124 -6.39 -5.89 23.44
N THR A 125 -7.46 -5.63 24.15
CA THR A 125 -8.69 -6.46 24.17
C THR A 125 -9.86 -5.75 23.54
N GLU A 126 -9.70 -4.45 23.22
CA GLU A 126 -10.67 -3.64 22.52
C GLU A 126 -10.00 -2.92 21.36
N TYR A 127 -10.70 -2.85 20.24
CA TYR A 127 -10.21 -2.21 19.00
C TYR A 127 -11.29 -1.35 18.38
N VAL A 128 -10.88 -0.39 17.56
CA VAL A 128 -11.76 0.28 16.62
C VAL A 128 -11.20 0.12 15.22
N PHE A 129 -12.06 -0.31 14.30
CA PHE A 129 -11.77 -0.31 12.87
C PHE A 129 -12.49 0.86 12.21
N ILE A 130 -11.75 1.68 11.47
CA ILE A 130 -12.22 2.93 10.87
C ILE A 130 -11.91 2.89 9.38
N VAL A 131 -12.88 3.28 8.54
CA VAL A 131 -12.64 3.50 7.10
C VAL A 131 -12.96 4.94 6.77
N MET A 132 -11.97 5.66 6.25
CA MET A 132 -12.11 7.02 5.75
C MET A 132 -11.61 7.14 4.31
N VAL A 133 -12.02 8.19 3.61
CA VAL A 133 -11.68 8.41 2.20
C VAL A 133 -11.14 9.82 1.97
N SER A 134 -10.32 9.98 0.94
CA SER A 134 -9.81 11.26 0.48
C SER A 134 -9.63 11.26 -1.03
N PRO A 135 -10.10 12.27 -1.77
CA PRO A 135 -9.74 12.41 -3.18
C PRO A 135 -8.23 12.69 -3.28
N VAL A 136 -7.57 12.00 -4.20
CA VAL A 136 -6.13 12.17 -4.46
C VAL A 136 -5.92 12.35 -5.96
N GLY A 137 -5.09 13.32 -6.31
CA GLY A 137 -4.65 13.55 -7.66
C GLY A 137 -3.66 12.47 -8.15
N SER A 138 -3.10 12.68 -9.33
CA SER A 138 -1.91 11.94 -9.74
C SER A 138 -0.80 12.23 -8.73
N TYR A 139 -0.14 11.19 -8.24
CA TYR A 139 0.91 11.33 -7.22
C TYR A 139 2.04 12.28 -7.68
N PHE A 140 2.31 12.34 -8.98
CA PHE A 140 3.25 13.27 -9.58
C PHE A 140 2.55 14.22 -10.55
N LYS A 141 2.89 15.51 -10.49
CA LYS A 141 2.44 16.58 -11.41
C LYS A 141 3.01 16.39 -12.82
N GLY A 142 3.25 15.33 -13.37
CA GLY A 142 3.79 15.06 -14.71
C GLY A 142 3.40 13.67 -15.20
N GLY A 143 2.58 12.91 -14.44
CA GLY A 143 2.19 11.56 -14.81
C GLY A 143 3.25 10.51 -14.42
N PHE A 144 3.54 9.57 -15.30
CA PHE A 144 4.54 8.52 -15.12
C PHE A 144 5.93 9.08 -15.46
N THR A 145 6.73 9.40 -14.46
CA THR A 145 8.03 10.07 -14.58
C THR A 145 9.11 9.32 -13.82
N THR A 146 10.37 9.61 -14.16
CA THR A 146 11.54 9.12 -13.42
C THR A 146 11.80 9.97 -12.18
N ASN A 147 12.43 9.37 -11.18
CA ASN A 147 12.87 10.05 -9.96
C ASN A 147 14.21 9.48 -9.52
N ASN A 148 15.04 10.32 -8.93
CA ASN A 148 16.27 9.88 -8.30
C ASN A 148 15.97 9.36 -6.89
N ILE A 149 16.48 8.17 -6.60
CA ILE A 149 16.45 7.58 -5.25
C ILE A 149 17.87 7.27 -4.80
N CYS A 150 18.12 7.20 -3.51
CA CYS A 150 19.42 6.90 -2.95
C CYS A 150 19.41 5.64 -2.09
N ILE A 151 20.56 5.03 -1.90
CA ILE A 151 20.81 3.97 -0.93
C ILE A 151 21.60 4.61 0.24
N LEU A 152 20.97 4.63 1.43
CA LEU A 152 21.59 5.12 2.67
C LEU A 152 21.90 3.93 3.56
N ARG A 153 23.17 3.50 3.58
CA ARG A 153 23.59 2.26 4.27
C ARG A 153 23.51 2.35 5.80
N GLU A 154 23.50 3.54 6.35
CA GLU A 154 23.42 3.83 7.79
C GLU A 154 22.00 3.64 8.36
N TYR A 155 21.00 3.48 7.51
CA TYR A 155 19.62 3.28 7.96
C TYR A 155 19.11 1.89 7.60
N ASP A 156 18.33 1.33 8.51
CA ASP A 156 17.48 0.16 8.27
C ASP A 156 16.02 0.59 8.17
N ARG A 157 15.26 -0.06 7.30
CA ARG A 157 13.82 0.10 7.28
C ARG A 157 13.16 -0.61 8.46
N VAL A 158 13.62 -1.82 8.72
CA VAL A 158 13.11 -2.73 9.77
C VAL A 158 14.20 -3.66 10.24
N ALA A 159 14.02 -4.29 11.41
CA ALA A 159 14.91 -5.35 11.87
C ALA A 159 14.74 -6.64 11.04
N PRO A 160 15.80 -7.48 10.91
CA PRO A 160 15.65 -8.83 10.38
C PRO A 160 14.60 -9.60 11.18
N LYS A 161 13.65 -10.28 10.52
CA LYS A 161 12.51 -10.98 11.17
C LYS A 161 11.64 -10.08 12.05
N GLY A 162 11.69 -8.75 11.83
CA GLY A 162 10.82 -7.78 12.49
C GLY A 162 9.47 -7.64 11.78
N MET A 163 8.90 -6.45 11.91
CA MET A 163 7.52 -6.17 11.46
C MET A 163 7.42 -5.78 9.97
N GLY A 164 8.49 -5.91 9.17
CA GLY A 164 8.56 -5.38 7.82
C GLY A 164 7.49 -5.86 6.86
N ARG A 165 7.06 -7.10 6.97
CA ARG A 165 6.01 -7.68 6.13
C ARG A 165 4.59 -7.25 6.51
N PHE A 166 4.40 -6.56 7.65
CA PHE A 166 3.10 -6.13 8.14
C PHE A 166 2.92 -4.63 7.93
N LYS A 167 1.67 -4.22 7.67
CA LYS A 167 1.36 -2.83 7.36
C LYS A 167 0.99 -2.06 8.64
N THR A 168 1.99 -1.80 9.47
CA THR A 168 1.88 -1.08 10.75
C THR A 168 2.53 0.30 10.69
N GLY A 169 1.98 1.28 11.39
CA GLY A 169 2.48 2.65 11.45
C GLY A 169 3.91 2.77 11.95
N GLY A 170 4.34 1.88 12.84
CA GLY A 170 5.70 1.86 13.37
C GLY A 170 6.79 1.73 12.31
N ASN A 171 6.55 0.93 11.25
CA ASN A 171 7.49 0.80 10.13
C ASN A 171 7.64 2.13 9.36
N TYR A 172 6.58 2.91 9.25
CA TYR A 172 6.61 4.21 8.56
C TYR A 172 7.24 5.29 9.41
N ALA A 173 6.96 5.30 10.72
CA ALA A 173 7.61 6.22 11.66
C ALA A 173 9.13 6.00 11.70
N ALA A 174 9.60 4.76 11.71
CA ALA A 174 11.02 4.42 11.66
C ALA A 174 11.72 4.93 10.39
N GLY A 175 11.01 4.96 9.25
CA GLY A 175 11.52 5.45 7.97
C GLY A 175 11.57 6.98 7.82
N MET A 176 11.00 7.77 8.74
CA MET A 176 10.90 9.22 8.58
C MET A 176 12.27 9.90 8.54
N LYS A 177 13.20 9.49 9.39
CA LYS A 177 14.54 10.08 9.48
C LYS A 177 15.33 9.85 8.19
N SER A 178 15.34 8.63 7.67
CA SER A 178 16.03 8.31 6.42
C SER A 178 15.37 9.00 5.21
N GLY A 179 14.04 9.08 5.19
CA GLY A 179 13.29 9.81 4.16
C GLY A 179 13.61 11.31 4.16
N GLN A 180 13.69 11.96 5.33
CA GLN A 180 14.10 13.35 5.45
C GLN A 180 15.55 13.55 4.98
N HIS A 181 16.46 12.67 5.38
CA HIS A 181 17.86 12.74 4.96
C HIS A 181 17.99 12.61 3.42
N ALA A 182 17.27 11.68 2.81
CA ALA A 182 17.25 11.56 1.34
C ALA A 182 16.73 12.83 0.67
N HIS A 183 15.64 13.41 1.20
CA HIS A 183 15.09 14.67 0.70
C HIS A 183 16.08 15.84 0.82
N ASP A 184 16.79 15.97 1.94
CA ASP A 184 17.80 17.01 2.15
C ASP A 184 18.98 16.87 1.18
N LEU A 185 19.25 15.65 0.70
CA LEU A 185 20.23 15.36 -0.35
C LEU A 185 19.68 15.53 -1.77
N GLY A 186 18.40 15.89 -1.93
CA GLY A 186 17.73 16.09 -3.23
C GLY A 186 17.18 14.82 -3.88
N TYR A 187 17.04 13.73 -3.14
CA TYR A 187 16.45 12.47 -3.62
C TYR A 187 14.98 12.36 -3.25
N ALA A 188 14.22 11.67 -4.07
CA ALA A 188 12.79 11.48 -3.87
C ALA A 188 12.46 10.39 -2.81
N SER A 189 13.34 9.43 -2.59
CA SER A 189 13.15 8.32 -1.64
C SER A 189 14.45 7.58 -1.36
N VAL A 190 14.38 6.64 -0.41
CA VAL A 190 15.46 5.71 -0.06
C VAL A 190 15.11 4.33 -0.61
N LEU A 191 16.05 3.68 -1.30
CA LEU A 191 16.05 2.24 -1.53
C LEU A 191 16.81 1.58 -0.38
N PHE A 192 16.10 0.82 0.43
CA PHE A 192 16.68 0.13 1.57
C PHE A 192 17.36 -1.17 1.16
N LEU A 193 18.35 -1.55 1.95
CA LEU A 193 19.01 -2.84 1.85
C LEU A 193 18.50 -3.79 2.92
N ASP A 194 18.72 -5.08 2.71
CA ASP A 194 18.49 -6.09 3.73
C ASP A 194 19.23 -5.71 5.02
N PRO A 195 18.56 -5.78 6.18
CA PRO A 195 19.13 -5.26 7.42
C PRO A 195 20.25 -6.16 8.00
N LYS A 196 20.38 -7.39 7.50
CA LYS A 196 21.36 -8.37 8.02
C LYS A 196 22.73 -8.24 7.36
N GLU A 197 22.76 -8.25 6.03
CA GLU A 197 24.01 -8.30 5.26
C GLU A 197 24.34 -6.98 4.56
N LYS A 198 23.37 -6.07 4.44
CA LYS A 198 23.49 -4.78 3.72
C LYS A 198 23.96 -4.96 2.27
N LYS A 199 23.60 -6.06 1.68
CA LYS A 199 24.06 -6.50 0.36
C LYS A 199 22.92 -6.54 -0.66
N TYR A 200 21.74 -6.97 -0.22
CA TYR A 200 20.61 -7.18 -1.10
C TYR A 200 19.61 -6.02 -1.02
N LEU A 201 18.98 -5.72 -2.16
CA LEU A 201 17.93 -4.72 -2.23
C LEU A 201 16.67 -5.24 -1.52
N ASP A 202 16.02 -4.38 -0.77
CA ASP A 202 14.73 -4.64 -0.14
C ASP A 202 13.64 -3.84 -0.83
N GLU A 203 13.18 -2.73 -0.26
CA GLU A 203 12.13 -1.93 -0.87
C GLU A 203 12.41 -0.42 -0.78
N CYS A 204 11.73 0.36 -1.63
CA CYS A 204 11.84 1.82 -1.67
C CYS A 204 10.82 2.44 -0.71
N GLY A 205 11.24 2.90 0.47
CA GLY A 205 10.33 3.59 1.39
C GLY A 205 8.95 2.88 1.49
N PRO A 206 7.87 3.46 0.94
CA PRO A 206 6.53 2.88 1.00
C PRO A 206 6.19 1.95 -0.19
N ALA A 207 7.15 1.52 -1.02
CA ALA A 207 6.90 0.87 -2.30
C ALA A 207 7.89 -0.26 -2.60
N ASN A 208 7.40 -1.40 -3.10
CA ASN A 208 8.26 -2.51 -3.49
C ASN A 208 9.10 -2.17 -4.72
N PHE A 209 10.38 -2.50 -4.65
CA PHE A 209 11.31 -2.37 -5.76
C PHE A 209 11.11 -3.47 -6.82
N PHE A 210 11.33 -3.15 -8.08
CA PHE A 210 11.47 -4.09 -9.18
C PHE A 210 12.51 -3.62 -10.18
N ALA A 211 13.02 -4.55 -10.98
CA ALA A 211 13.92 -4.28 -12.10
C ALA A 211 13.52 -5.11 -13.34
N ILE A 212 13.89 -4.62 -14.52
CA ILE A 212 13.85 -5.39 -15.77
C ILE A 212 15.29 -5.62 -16.21
N LYS A 213 15.63 -6.90 -16.36
CA LYS A 213 16.94 -7.34 -16.87
C LYS A 213 16.72 -8.45 -17.89
N ASP A 214 17.25 -8.27 -19.11
CA ASP A 214 17.16 -9.23 -20.21
C ASP A 214 15.73 -9.74 -20.50
N GLY A 215 14.74 -8.81 -20.41
CA GLY A 215 13.33 -9.12 -20.60
C GLY A 215 12.67 -9.86 -19.44
N VAL A 216 13.35 -10.01 -18.31
CA VAL A 216 12.83 -10.63 -17.08
C VAL A 216 12.43 -9.55 -16.08
N TYR A 217 11.22 -9.65 -15.51
CA TYR A 217 10.79 -8.85 -14.37
C TYR A 217 11.33 -9.47 -13.09
N ILE A 218 12.12 -8.74 -12.34
CA ILE A 218 12.76 -9.21 -11.11
C ILE A 218 12.33 -8.33 -9.95
N THR A 219 11.93 -8.95 -8.83
CA THR A 219 11.62 -8.23 -7.58
C THR A 219 12.29 -8.91 -6.39
N PRO A 220 12.73 -8.14 -5.37
CA PRO A 220 13.38 -8.72 -4.22
C PRO A 220 12.51 -9.71 -3.46
N ALA A 221 13.07 -10.86 -3.10
CA ALA A 221 12.46 -11.83 -2.18
C ALA A 221 13.09 -11.66 -0.80
N SER A 222 12.31 -11.19 0.18
CA SER A 222 12.75 -10.98 1.56
C SER A 222 11.57 -11.07 2.52
N GLU A 223 11.79 -11.65 3.69
CA GLU A 223 10.77 -11.72 4.76
C GLU A 223 10.49 -10.36 5.39
N SER A 224 11.35 -9.36 5.16
CA SER A 224 11.18 -8.00 5.66
C SER A 224 10.38 -7.09 4.72
N ILE A 225 10.05 -7.53 3.50
CA ILE A 225 9.30 -6.74 2.52
C ILE A 225 7.79 -6.93 2.72
N LEU A 226 7.04 -5.81 2.67
CA LEU A 226 5.57 -5.85 2.67
C LEU A 226 5.07 -6.48 1.36
N PRO A 227 4.20 -7.53 1.40
CA PRO A 227 3.59 -8.10 0.21
C PRO A 227 2.67 -7.07 -0.49
N SER A 228 3.16 -6.45 -1.57
CA SER A 228 2.43 -5.41 -2.28
C SER A 228 1.35 -5.97 -3.18
N VAL A 229 0.11 -5.50 -3.01
CA VAL A 229 -1.02 -5.82 -3.91
C VAL A 229 -0.71 -5.33 -5.33
N THR A 230 -0.09 -4.16 -5.49
CA THR A 230 0.29 -3.62 -6.80
C THR A 230 1.38 -4.46 -7.46
N ASN A 231 2.44 -4.82 -6.73
CA ASN A 231 3.52 -5.66 -7.27
C ASN A 231 3.00 -7.03 -7.71
N ASN A 232 2.17 -7.66 -6.89
CA ASN A 232 1.50 -8.93 -7.24
C ASN A 232 0.65 -8.80 -8.52
N SER A 233 -0.05 -7.68 -8.70
CA SER A 233 -0.82 -7.43 -9.92
C SER A 233 0.10 -7.29 -11.13
N ILE A 234 1.20 -6.56 -11.01
CA ILE A 234 2.17 -6.37 -12.11
C ILE A 234 2.86 -7.70 -12.46
N MET A 235 3.25 -8.49 -11.47
CA MET A 235 3.82 -9.82 -11.71
C MET A 235 2.85 -10.73 -12.47
N GLN A 236 1.54 -10.65 -12.15
CA GLN A 236 0.52 -11.41 -12.90
C GLN A 236 0.41 -10.90 -14.33
N LEU A 237 0.37 -9.59 -14.55
CA LEU A 237 0.34 -9.01 -15.89
C LEU A 237 1.59 -9.36 -16.72
N CYS A 238 2.76 -9.48 -16.08
CA CYS A 238 3.98 -9.99 -16.73
C CYS A 238 3.76 -11.43 -17.23
N ARG A 239 3.27 -12.31 -16.35
CA ARG A 239 2.99 -13.73 -16.71
C ARG A 239 1.99 -13.83 -17.86
N ASP A 240 0.90 -13.06 -17.81
CA ASP A 240 -0.13 -12.99 -18.87
C ASP A 240 0.43 -12.50 -20.21
N SER A 241 1.48 -11.69 -20.15
CA SER A 241 2.15 -11.12 -21.35
C SER A 241 3.38 -11.94 -21.78
N GLY A 242 3.63 -13.11 -21.18
CA GLY A 242 4.78 -13.96 -21.50
C GLY A 242 6.12 -13.44 -20.98
N ILE A 243 6.12 -12.42 -20.13
CA ILE A 243 7.32 -11.90 -19.46
C ILE A 243 7.64 -12.79 -18.27
N LYS A 244 8.86 -13.35 -18.23
CA LYS A 244 9.33 -14.14 -17.10
C LYS A 244 9.39 -13.29 -15.84
N VAL A 245 8.99 -13.87 -14.70
CA VAL A 245 9.03 -13.22 -13.38
C VAL A 245 9.96 -14.00 -12.47
N GLU A 246 10.87 -13.30 -11.80
CA GLU A 246 11.75 -13.85 -10.77
C GLU A 246 11.59 -13.08 -9.46
N GLU A 247 11.33 -13.82 -8.39
CA GLU A 247 11.38 -13.31 -7.02
C GLU A 247 12.66 -13.88 -6.38
N ARG A 248 13.67 -13.04 -6.20
CA ARG A 248 15.00 -13.46 -5.72
C ARG A 248 15.76 -12.31 -5.05
N HIS A 249 16.84 -12.64 -4.38
CA HIS A 249 17.78 -11.61 -3.95
C HIS A 249 18.39 -10.88 -5.17
N ILE A 250 18.49 -9.55 -5.06
CA ILE A 250 19.13 -8.67 -6.04
C ILE A 250 20.24 -7.93 -5.29
N THR A 251 21.46 -8.02 -5.76
CA THR A 251 22.57 -7.27 -5.14
C THR A 251 22.59 -5.81 -5.59
N VAL A 252 23.23 -4.94 -4.82
CA VAL A 252 23.44 -3.54 -5.22
C VAL A 252 24.23 -3.46 -6.51
N ASP A 253 25.22 -4.35 -6.70
CA ASP A 253 26.08 -4.35 -7.89
C ASP A 253 25.32 -4.70 -9.16
N GLU A 254 24.26 -5.51 -9.07
CA GLU A 254 23.39 -5.82 -10.20
C GLU A 254 22.63 -4.61 -10.75
N LEU A 255 22.53 -3.51 -10.00
CA LEU A 255 21.86 -2.30 -10.48
C LEU A 255 22.53 -1.70 -11.72
N SER A 256 23.83 -1.94 -11.92
CA SER A 256 24.53 -1.50 -13.13
C SER A 256 24.12 -2.24 -14.41
N ASP A 257 23.51 -3.42 -14.27
CA ASP A 257 23.19 -4.33 -15.38
C ASP A 257 21.69 -4.33 -15.74
N VAL A 258 20.86 -3.63 -14.97
CA VAL A 258 19.41 -3.59 -15.25
C VAL A 258 19.08 -2.52 -16.30
N GLN A 259 18.15 -2.84 -17.21
CA GLN A 259 17.69 -1.90 -18.23
C GLN A 259 16.65 -0.93 -17.69
N GLU A 260 15.78 -1.40 -16.76
CA GLU A 260 14.76 -0.59 -16.13
C GLU A 260 14.67 -0.94 -14.65
N ALA A 261 14.39 0.05 -13.81
CA ALA A 261 14.04 -0.19 -12.41
C ALA A 261 12.92 0.74 -11.96
N GLY A 262 12.16 0.31 -10.96
CA GLY A 262 11.05 1.08 -10.46
C GLY A 262 10.54 0.63 -9.10
N ALA A 263 9.50 1.29 -8.61
CA ALA A 263 8.84 0.93 -7.37
C ALA A 263 7.32 0.95 -7.51
N CYS A 264 6.69 -0.14 -7.04
CA CYS A 264 5.25 -0.38 -7.13
C CYS A 264 4.50 0.27 -5.98
N GLY A 265 3.40 0.97 -6.30
CA GLY A 265 2.56 1.64 -5.29
C GLY A 265 2.86 3.13 -5.12
N VAL A 266 4.10 3.54 -5.32
CA VAL A 266 4.51 4.92 -5.57
C VAL A 266 5.27 4.89 -6.89
N LYS A 267 4.99 5.81 -7.81
CA LYS A 267 5.51 5.79 -9.17
C LYS A 267 6.97 6.27 -9.22
N TYR A 268 7.90 5.41 -8.84
CA TYR A 268 9.31 5.64 -9.11
C TYR A 268 9.75 4.76 -10.27
N VAL A 269 10.37 5.36 -11.27
CA VAL A 269 11.12 4.65 -12.31
C VAL A 269 12.54 5.17 -12.27
N ILE A 270 13.49 4.27 -12.24
CA ILE A 270 14.91 4.55 -12.31
C ILE A 270 15.33 4.22 -13.73
N SER A 271 15.98 5.14 -14.40
CA SER A 271 16.42 4.94 -15.77
C SER A 271 17.70 5.73 -16.02
N ALA A 272 18.60 5.18 -16.84
CA ALA A 272 19.88 5.81 -17.16
C ALA A 272 19.72 7.07 -18.04
N ASP A 273 18.66 7.15 -18.85
CA ASP A 273 18.40 8.25 -19.79
C ASP A 273 17.36 9.27 -19.28
N GLY A 274 16.91 9.11 -18.04
CA GLY A 274 15.89 9.99 -17.42
C GLY A 274 14.47 9.77 -17.96
N LYS A 275 14.21 8.69 -18.71
CA LYS A 275 12.88 8.34 -19.24
C LYS A 275 12.41 7.01 -18.67
N PRO A 276 11.10 6.83 -18.49
CA PRO A 276 10.54 5.52 -18.16
C PRO A 276 10.86 4.49 -19.24
N GLY A 277 11.28 3.29 -18.83
CA GLY A 277 11.55 2.21 -19.76
C GLY A 277 10.28 1.65 -20.41
N PRO A 278 10.39 1.01 -21.58
CA PRO A 278 9.23 0.56 -22.35
C PRO A 278 8.40 -0.50 -21.64
N VAL A 279 9.02 -1.46 -20.96
CA VAL A 279 8.32 -2.54 -20.25
C VAL A 279 7.56 -1.98 -19.03
N SER A 280 8.21 -1.15 -18.22
CA SER A 280 7.58 -0.49 -17.08
C SER A 280 6.41 0.39 -17.50
N THR A 281 6.55 1.11 -18.64
CA THR A 281 5.52 1.97 -19.22
C THR A 281 4.30 1.17 -19.63
N GLU A 282 4.48 0.07 -20.38
CA GLU A 282 3.37 -0.76 -20.84
C GLU A 282 2.64 -1.45 -19.66
N LEU A 283 3.36 -2.01 -18.71
CA LEU A 283 2.77 -2.63 -17.52
C LEU A 283 1.96 -1.60 -16.70
N TYR A 284 2.48 -0.38 -16.55
CA TYR A 284 1.76 0.70 -15.89
C TYR A 284 0.45 1.04 -16.62
N HIS A 285 0.51 1.25 -17.94
CA HIS A 285 -0.67 1.60 -18.71
C HIS A 285 -1.70 0.45 -18.75
N LYS A 286 -1.25 -0.80 -18.87
CA LYS A 286 -2.12 -1.97 -18.82
C LYS A 286 -2.87 -2.07 -17.50
N LEU A 287 -2.16 -1.93 -16.37
CA LEU A 287 -2.80 -1.91 -15.06
C LEU A 287 -3.82 -0.77 -14.94
N ARG A 288 -3.49 0.43 -15.44
CA ARG A 288 -4.41 1.57 -15.42
C ARG A 288 -5.64 1.35 -16.27
N ARG A 289 -5.50 0.78 -17.47
CA ARG A 289 -6.64 0.46 -18.36
C ARG A 289 -7.61 -0.53 -17.69
N ILE A 290 -7.10 -1.55 -17.01
CA ILE A 290 -7.92 -2.50 -16.23
C ILE A 290 -8.67 -1.77 -15.11
N GLN A 291 -7.99 -0.94 -14.31
CA GLN A 291 -8.58 -0.17 -13.22
C GLN A 291 -9.67 0.78 -13.69
N LEU A 292 -9.53 1.35 -14.89
CA LEU A 292 -10.46 2.31 -15.47
C LEU A 292 -11.55 1.68 -16.36
N GLY A 293 -11.53 0.34 -16.52
CA GLY A 293 -12.48 -0.37 -17.35
C GLY A 293 -12.31 -0.12 -18.86
N GLU A 294 -11.11 0.21 -19.27
CA GLU A 294 -10.71 0.39 -20.66
C GLU A 294 -10.17 -0.92 -21.28
N GLU A 295 -9.78 -1.86 -20.43
CA GLU A 295 -9.33 -3.20 -20.78
C GLU A 295 -10.07 -4.22 -19.92
N GLU A 296 -10.26 -5.43 -20.43
CA GLU A 296 -10.96 -6.51 -19.75
C GLU A 296 -10.24 -6.91 -18.44
N ASP A 297 -11.01 -7.08 -17.39
CA ASP A 297 -10.53 -7.53 -16.09
C ASP A 297 -10.68 -9.05 -15.97
N VAL A 298 -9.81 -9.78 -16.65
CA VAL A 298 -9.83 -11.27 -16.70
C VAL A 298 -9.59 -11.94 -15.34
N HIS A 299 -9.07 -11.18 -14.39
CA HIS A 299 -8.77 -11.66 -13.04
C HIS A 299 -9.84 -11.31 -12.00
N GLY A 300 -10.86 -10.52 -12.38
CA GLY A 300 -11.88 -10.05 -11.44
C GLY A 300 -11.34 -9.16 -10.31
N TRP A 301 -10.34 -8.31 -10.61
CA TRP A 301 -9.70 -7.44 -9.62
C TRP A 301 -10.55 -6.24 -9.21
N ASN A 302 -11.53 -5.87 -10.03
CA ASN A 302 -12.38 -4.71 -9.79
C ASN A 302 -13.70 -5.12 -9.14
N THR A 303 -13.85 -4.84 -7.84
CA THR A 303 -15.13 -5.00 -7.15
C THR A 303 -16.01 -3.80 -7.47
N MET A 304 -17.13 -4.05 -8.13
CA MET A 304 -18.08 -2.99 -8.53
C MET A 304 -18.86 -2.49 -7.31
N ILE A 305 -19.04 -1.17 -7.24
CA ILE A 305 -19.81 -0.52 -6.17
C ILE A 305 -21.18 -0.14 -6.71
N ASP A 306 -22.20 -0.88 -6.35
CA ASP A 306 -23.57 -0.67 -6.81
C ASP A 306 -24.21 0.58 -6.20
N GLY A 307 -25.10 1.22 -6.97
CA GLY A 307 -25.88 2.37 -6.52
C GLY A 307 -25.13 3.71 -6.52
N ILE A 308 -24.05 3.82 -7.29
CA ILE A 308 -23.32 5.08 -7.49
C ILE A 308 -23.45 5.55 -8.93
#